data_1adb92fd3185d5511bf4a898ba1a8e4f
#
_entry.id   1adb92fd3185d5511bf4a898ba1a8e4f
#
_cell.length_a   1.000
_cell.length_b   1.000
_cell.length_c   1.000
_cell.angle_alpha   90.00
_cell.angle_beta   90.00
_cell.angle_gamma   90.00
#
_symmetry.space_group_name_H-M   'P 1'
#
loop_
_entity.id
_entity.type
_entity.pdbx_description
1 polymer ?
#
loop_
_entity_poly.entity_id
_entity_poly.type
_entity_poly.pdbx_seq_one_letter_code
_entity_poly.pdbx_strand_id
1 'polypeptide(L)'
;MMHTEIAFANERAIIADMLINLLTNVRLTYLPDLEPADAHELLLTGAHVLIAQLGSQPATASEIIRVIGRPRDVVTQRLDELIKRGYVERRGNRYKMTGKFNVPNLQRHVQSNISIIQTAAKQLSAARS
;
A
#
# COMPACT_ATOMS: atom_id res chain seq x y z
N MET A 1 38.80 -16.22 -1.92
CA MET A 1 37.79 -15.45 -2.69
C MET A 1 36.41 -15.61 -2.07
N MET A 2 35.73 -14.51 -1.83
CA MET A 2 34.40 -14.57 -1.26
C MET A 2 33.36 -14.66 -2.36
N HIS A 3 32.49 -15.64 -2.23
CA HIS A 3 31.31 -15.71 -3.06
C HIS A 3 30.22 -14.80 -2.49
N THR A 4 29.66 -13.98 -3.34
CA THR A 4 28.57 -13.08 -2.98
C THR A 4 27.26 -13.55 -3.60
N GLU A 5 27.04 -14.86 -3.59
CA GLU A 5 25.80 -15.40 -4.09
C GLU A 5 24.64 -15.00 -3.18
N ILE A 6 23.56 -14.55 -3.80
CA ILE A 6 22.35 -14.19 -3.09
C ILE A 6 21.53 -15.47 -2.88
N ALA A 7 21.32 -15.84 -1.63
CA ALA A 7 20.50 -17.01 -1.29
C ALA A 7 19.05 -16.77 -1.73
N PHE A 8 18.42 -17.80 -2.29
CA PHE A 8 17.06 -17.75 -2.80
C PHE A 8 16.86 -16.61 -3.79
N ALA A 9 17.86 -16.43 -4.70
CA ALA A 9 17.90 -15.27 -5.59
C ALA A 9 16.67 -15.17 -6.48
N ASN A 10 16.21 -16.28 -7.05
CA ASN A 10 15.05 -16.28 -7.94
C ASN A 10 13.76 -15.91 -7.19
N GLU A 11 13.53 -16.54 -6.04
CA GLU A 11 12.34 -16.26 -5.22
C GLU A 11 12.32 -14.83 -4.74
N ARG A 12 13.46 -14.34 -4.29
CA ARG A 12 13.57 -12.95 -3.81
C ARG A 12 13.36 -11.94 -4.92
N ALA A 13 13.85 -12.23 -6.13
CA ALA A 13 13.63 -11.37 -7.29
C ALA A 13 12.16 -11.35 -7.70
N ILE A 14 11.49 -12.50 -7.67
CA ILE A 14 10.05 -12.59 -7.98
C ILE A 14 9.23 -11.73 -7.01
N ILE A 15 9.52 -11.84 -5.71
CA ILE A 15 8.82 -11.08 -4.68
C ILE A 15 9.10 -9.58 -4.84
N ALA A 16 10.35 -9.20 -5.10
CA ALA A 16 10.71 -7.79 -5.30
C ALA A 16 9.99 -7.20 -6.52
N ASP A 17 9.95 -7.94 -7.62
CA ASP A 17 9.25 -7.50 -8.84
C ASP A 17 7.76 -7.35 -8.60
N MET A 18 7.13 -8.30 -7.93
CA MET A 18 5.72 -8.22 -7.55
C MET A 18 5.44 -6.98 -6.72
N LEU A 19 6.28 -6.71 -5.72
CA LEU A 19 6.11 -5.55 -4.83
C LEU A 19 6.16 -4.25 -5.62
N ILE A 20 7.15 -4.11 -6.52
CA ILE A 20 7.30 -2.92 -7.36
C ILE A 20 6.06 -2.74 -8.24
N ASN A 21 5.60 -3.81 -8.87
CA ASN A 21 4.43 -3.76 -9.76
C ASN A 21 3.15 -3.38 -9.01
N LEU A 22 2.94 -3.93 -7.81
CA LEU A 22 1.79 -3.57 -6.96
C LEU A 22 1.84 -2.10 -6.55
N LEU A 23 2.99 -1.64 -6.06
CA LEU A 23 3.15 -0.25 -5.64
C LEU A 23 2.92 0.71 -6.80
N THR A 24 3.46 0.39 -7.98
CA THR A 24 3.31 1.21 -9.18
C THR A 24 1.83 1.28 -9.60
N ASN A 25 1.14 0.15 -9.62
CA ASN A 25 -0.25 0.08 -10.03
C ASN A 25 -1.15 0.89 -9.07
N VAL A 26 -0.93 0.74 -7.77
CA VAL A 26 -1.70 1.46 -6.76
C VAL A 26 -1.42 2.97 -6.82
N ARG A 27 -0.15 3.36 -6.96
CA ARG A 27 0.23 4.78 -7.09
C ARG A 27 -0.44 5.42 -8.30
N LEU A 28 -0.34 4.79 -9.46
CA LEU A 28 -0.90 5.35 -10.69
C LEU A 28 -2.43 5.44 -10.66
N THR A 29 -3.07 4.60 -9.87
CA THR A 29 -4.52 4.62 -9.71
C THR A 29 -4.99 5.73 -8.76
N TYR A 30 -4.32 5.92 -7.63
CA TYR A 30 -4.79 6.84 -6.59
C TYR A 30 -4.01 8.15 -6.50
N LEU A 31 -2.72 8.13 -6.83
CA LEU A 31 -1.82 9.27 -6.66
C LEU A 31 -0.93 9.47 -7.90
N PRO A 32 -1.54 9.54 -9.11
CA PRO A 32 -0.75 9.61 -10.34
C PRO A 32 0.08 10.88 -10.49
N ASP A 33 -0.26 11.93 -9.76
CA ASP A 33 0.42 13.21 -9.76
C ASP A 33 1.68 13.25 -8.89
N LEU A 34 1.90 12.22 -8.06
CA LEU A 34 3.03 12.19 -7.14
C LEU A 34 4.15 11.28 -7.62
N GLU A 35 5.39 11.69 -7.31
CA GLU A 35 6.55 10.83 -7.49
C GLU A 35 6.46 9.63 -6.53
N PRO A 36 7.07 8.48 -6.87
CA PRO A 36 6.98 7.29 -6.03
C PRO A 36 7.35 7.51 -4.56
N ALA A 37 8.43 8.25 -4.30
CA ALA A 37 8.88 8.50 -2.93
C ALA A 37 7.81 9.22 -2.10
N ASP A 38 7.12 10.19 -2.68
CA ASP A 38 6.07 10.95 -1.98
C ASP A 38 4.79 10.15 -1.85
N ALA A 39 4.48 9.33 -2.85
CA ALA A 39 3.26 8.54 -2.87
C ALA A 39 3.29 7.37 -1.88
N HIS A 40 4.43 6.71 -1.70
CA HIS A 40 4.52 5.48 -0.92
C HIS A 40 4.12 5.68 0.55
N GLU A 41 4.51 6.78 1.17
CA GLU A 41 4.11 7.07 2.56
C GLU A 41 2.61 7.31 2.66
N LEU A 42 2.01 7.99 1.70
CA LEU A 42 0.56 8.20 1.65
C LEU A 42 -0.18 6.89 1.43
N LEU A 43 0.31 6.05 0.53
CA LEU A 43 -0.28 4.73 0.28
C LEU A 43 -0.22 3.85 1.52
N LEU A 44 0.91 3.84 2.22
CA LEU A 44 1.07 3.08 3.46
C LEU A 44 0.10 3.57 4.53
N THR A 45 -0.02 4.87 4.70
CA THR A 45 -0.95 5.46 5.67
C THR A 45 -2.40 5.10 5.33
N GLY A 46 -2.79 5.26 4.06
CA GLY A 46 -4.12 4.89 3.60
C GLY A 46 -4.42 3.40 3.76
N ALA A 47 -3.44 2.55 3.51
CA ALA A 47 -3.59 1.11 3.69
C ALA A 47 -3.90 0.76 5.16
N HIS A 48 -3.24 1.41 6.11
CA HIS A 48 -3.51 1.19 7.53
C HIS A 48 -4.91 1.69 7.94
N VAL A 49 -5.35 2.81 7.38
CA VAL A 49 -6.71 3.30 7.61
C VAL A 49 -7.74 2.26 7.13
N LEU A 50 -7.55 1.75 5.93
CA LEU A 50 -8.44 0.74 5.34
C LEU A 50 -8.48 -0.55 6.16
N ILE A 51 -7.32 -1.08 6.50
CA ILE A 51 -7.20 -2.35 7.23
C ILE A 51 -7.87 -2.25 8.59
N ALA A 52 -7.64 -1.16 9.32
CA ALA A 52 -8.25 -0.96 10.64
C ALA A 52 -9.78 -0.88 10.53
N GLN A 53 -10.28 -0.12 9.56
CA GLN A 53 -11.71 0.07 9.34
C GLN A 53 -12.42 -1.26 9.07
N LEU A 54 -11.84 -2.11 8.24
CA LEU A 54 -12.44 -3.38 7.86
C LEU A 54 -12.18 -4.49 8.89
N GLY A 55 -11.12 -4.36 9.70
CA GLY A 55 -10.75 -5.36 10.70
C GLY A 55 -11.59 -5.29 11.96
N SER A 56 -11.80 -4.11 12.51
CA SER A 56 -12.59 -3.92 13.73
C SER A 56 -13.32 -2.57 13.75
N GLN A 57 -12.57 -1.48 13.75
CA GLN A 57 -13.14 -0.13 13.76
C GLN A 57 -12.12 0.85 13.16
N PRO A 58 -12.57 2.02 12.70
CA PRO A 58 -11.66 3.05 12.20
C PRO A 58 -10.61 3.43 13.24
N ALA A 59 -9.37 3.62 12.79
CA ALA A 59 -8.23 3.86 13.67
C ALA A 59 -8.14 5.32 14.11
N THR A 60 -7.56 5.52 15.31
CA THR A 60 -7.11 6.84 15.76
C THR A 60 -5.72 7.11 15.16
N ALA A 61 -5.30 8.39 15.19
CA ALA A 61 -3.94 8.74 14.76
C ALA A 61 -2.88 7.99 15.58
N SER A 62 -3.08 7.84 16.88
CA SER A 62 -2.16 7.13 17.77
C SER A 62 -1.99 5.66 17.37
N GLU A 63 -3.07 5.00 16.99
CA GLU A 63 -3.02 3.61 16.52
C GLU A 63 -2.24 3.49 15.23
N ILE A 64 -2.46 4.42 14.28
CA ILE A 64 -1.75 4.44 13.00
C ILE A 64 -0.26 4.71 13.22
N ILE A 65 0.07 5.68 14.07
CA ILE A 65 1.46 6.02 14.44
C ILE A 65 2.19 4.81 14.98
N ARG A 66 1.55 4.05 15.85
CA ARG A 66 2.14 2.85 16.47
C ARG A 66 2.52 1.81 15.42
N VAL A 67 1.68 1.61 14.43
CA VAL A 67 1.91 0.59 13.38
C VAL A 67 2.93 1.05 12.36
N ILE A 68 2.85 2.31 11.93
CA ILE A 68 3.75 2.85 10.90
C ILE A 68 5.16 3.11 11.47
N GLY A 69 5.24 3.51 12.74
CA GLY A 69 6.54 3.77 13.37
C GLY A 69 7.20 5.07 12.94
N ARG A 70 6.42 6.03 12.41
CA ARG A 70 6.88 7.37 12.06
C ARG A 70 6.45 8.37 13.13
N PRO A 71 7.12 9.54 13.25
CA PRO A 71 6.73 10.56 14.20
C PRO A 71 5.29 11.04 13.99
N ARG A 72 4.65 11.49 15.07
CA ARG A 72 3.25 11.93 15.04
C ARG A 72 2.99 13.02 14.00
N ASP A 73 3.86 14.01 13.92
CA ASP A 73 3.69 15.13 12.98
C ASP A 73 3.72 14.65 11.52
N VAL A 74 4.58 13.68 11.21
CA VAL A 74 4.66 13.10 9.87
C VAL A 74 3.37 12.35 9.52
N VAL A 75 2.91 11.48 10.42
CA VAL A 75 1.68 10.70 10.20
C VAL A 75 0.46 11.62 10.09
N THR A 76 0.36 12.61 10.96
CA THR A 76 -0.73 13.59 10.93
C THR A 76 -0.74 14.35 9.60
N GLN A 77 0.43 14.79 9.11
CA GLN A 77 0.55 15.42 7.80
C GLN A 77 0.06 14.52 6.68
N ARG A 78 0.40 13.22 6.71
CA ARG A 78 -0.05 12.27 5.69
C ARG A 78 -1.56 12.07 5.75
N LEU A 79 -2.13 11.96 6.95
CA LEU A 79 -3.58 11.87 7.12
C LEU A 79 -4.29 13.12 6.59
N ASP A 80 -3.76 14.30 6.91
CA ASP A 80 -4.31 15.58 6.42
C ASP A 80 -4.27 15.66 4.91
N GLU A 81 -3.19 15.19 4.28
CA GLU A 81 -3.07 15.15 2.83
C GLU A 81 -4.11 14.21 2.20
N LEU A 82 -4.31 13.05 2.80
CA LEU A 82 -5.33 12.11 2.33
C LEU A 82 -6.74 12.67 2.49
N ILE A 83 -6.99 13.44 3.55
CA ILE A 83 -8.26 14.14 3.73
C ILE A 83 -8.42 15.21 2.66
N LYS A 84 -7.39 16.00 2.42
CA LYS A 84 -7.40 17.05 1.41
C LYS A 84 -7.67 16.49 0.02
N ARG A 85 -7.14 15.32 -0.28
CA ARG A 85 -7.38 14.63 -1.55
C ARG A 85 -8.74 13.95 -1.60
N GLY A 86 -9.44 13.88 -0.49
CA GLY A 86 -10.79 13.33 -0.41
C GLY A 86 -10.88 11.83 -0.18
N TYR A 87 -9.74 11.13 0.00
CA TYR A 87 -9.74 9.67 0.21
C TYR A 87 -10.05 9.25 1.64
N VAL A 88 -9.77 10.10 2.61
CA VAL A 88 -9.97 9.83 4.01
C VAL A 88 -10.83 10.92 4.62
N GLU A 89 -11.67 10.56 5.58
CA GLU A 89 -12.38 11.53 6.40
C GLU A 89 -12.14 11.26 7.88
N ARG A 90 -12.20 12.32 8.66
CA ARG A 90 -12.07 12.23 10.10
C ARG A 90 -13.44 12.32 10.75
N ARG A 91 -13.75 11.34 11.61
CA ARG A 91 -14.97 11.31 12.43
C ARG A 91 -14.56 11.29 13.89
N GLY A 92 -14.68 12.45 14.57
CA GLY A 92 -14.14 12.60 15.90
C GLY A 92 -12.63 12.47 15.91
N ASN A 93 -12.08 11.46 16.60
CA ASN A 93 -10.66 11.17 16.63
C ASN A 93 -10.28 9.96 15.75
N ARG A 94 -11.19 9.49 14.89
CA ARG A 94 -10.97 8.31 14.05
C ARG A 94 -10.98 8.69 12.59
N TYR A 95 -10.27 7.89 11.78
CA TYR A 95 -10.07 8.10 10.35
C TYR A 95 -10.63 6.92 9.57
N LYS A 96 -11.35 7.19 8.49
CA LYS A 96 -11.89 6.13 7.63
C LYS A 96 -11.84 6.56 6.17
N MET A 97 -11.89 5.55 5.27
CA MET A 97 -11.91 5.77 3.83
C MET A 97 -13.27 6.33 3.40
N THR A 98 -13.25 7.17 2.38
CA THR A 98 -14.45 7.75 1.76
C THR A 98 -14.84 6.97 0.52
N GLY A 99 -16.02 7.31 -0.04
CA GLY A 99 -16.47 6.76 -1.32
C GLY A 99 -15.57 7.09 -2.51
N LYS A 100 -14.71 8.10 -2.41
CA LYS A 100 -13.75 8.43 -3.47
C LYS A 100 -12.72 7.32 -3.67
N PHE A 101 -12.53 6.47 -2.68
CA PHE A 101 -11.69 5.29 -2.81
C PHE A 101 -12.20 4.32 -3.88
N ASN A 102 -13.50 4.37 -4.18
CA ASN A 102 -14.11 3.61 -5.27
C ASN A 102 -13.89 4.37 -6.59
N VAL A 103 -12.66 4.34 -7.08
CA VAL A 103 -12.24 5.04 -8.29
C VAL A 103 -12.92 4.48 -9.54
N PRO A 104 -12.99 5.24 -10.64
CA PRO A 104 -13.44 4.70 -11.92
C PRO A 104 -12.59 3.49 -12.32
N ASN A 105 -13.22 2.48 -12.90
CA ASN A 105 -12.57 1.22 -13.30
C ASN A 105 -11.98 0.44 -12.13
N LEU A 106 -12.57 0.55 -10.94
CA LEU A 106 -12.09 -0.13 -9.74
C LEU A 106 -11.95 -1.64 -9.95
N GLN A 107 -12.92 -2.27 -10.62
CA GLN A 107 -12.87 -3.72 -10.88
C GLN A 107 -11.61 -4.09 -11.66
N ARG A 108 -11.27 -3.31 -12.68
CA ARG A 108 -10.06 -3.55 -13.49
C ARG A 108 -8.80 -3.38 -12.64
N HIS A 109 -8.77 -2.37 -11.78
CA HIS A 109 -7.63 -2.13 -10.89
C HIS A 109 -7.43 -3.29 -9.92
N VAL A 110 -8.49 -3.73 -9.26
CA VAL A 110 -8.42 -4.87 -8.33
C VAL A 110 -7.99 -6.13 -9.06
N GLN A 111 -8.56 -6.40 -10.24
CA GLN A 111 -8.22 -7.57 -11.03
C GLN A 111 -6.76 -7.53 -11.48
N SER A 112 -6.25 -6.36 -11.84
CA SER A 112 -4.84 -6.18 -12.19
C SER A 112 -3.92 -6.54 -11.03
N ASN A 113 -4.24 -6.08 -9.83
CA ASN A 113 -3.48 -6.42 -8.63
C ASN A 113 -3.52 -7.92 -8.33
N ILE A 114 -4.69 -8.53 -8.45
CA ILE A 114 -4.84 -9.98 -8.27
C ILE A 114 -3.96 -10.74 -9.27
N SER A 115 -3.96 -10.31 -10.53
CA SER A 115 -3.14 -10.94 -11.58
C SER A 115 -1.65 -10.83 -11.28
N ILE A 116 -1.20 -9.69 -10.76
CA ILE A 116 0.20 -9.51 -10.36
C ILE A 116 0.58 -10.52 -9.27
N ILE A 117 -0.28 -10.68 -8.27
CA ILE A 117 -0.06 -11.61 -7.16
C ILE A 117 -0.07 -13.07 -7.64
N GLN A 118 -1.05 -13.42 -8.48
CA GLN A 118 -1.18 -14.78 -9.00
C GLN A 118 -0.01 -15.16 -9.90
N THR A 119 0.47 -14.23 -10.73
CA THR A 119 1.64 -14.45 -11.58
C THR A 119 2.87 -14.73 -10.73
N ALA A 120 3.10 -13.94 -9.69
CA ALA A 120 4.22 -14.15 -8.77
C ALA A 120 4.11 -15.51 -8.08
N ALA A 121 2.92 -15.89 -7.64
CA ALA A 121 2.70 -17.18 -6.99
C ALA A 121 3.04 -18.36 -7.92
N LYS A 122 2.66 -18.27 -9.18
CA LYS A 122 3.00 -19.29 -10.19
C LYS A 122 4.50 -19.37 -10.42
N GLN A 123 5.16 -18.21 -10.53
CA GLN A 123 6.61 -18.15 -10.72
C GLN A 123 7.34 -18.73 -9.51
N LEU A 124 6.87 -18.46 -8.30
CA LEU A 124 7.45 -19.02 -7.07
C LEU A 124 7.30 -20.54 -7.03
N SER A 125 6.14 -21.07 -7.41
CA SER A 125 5.94 -22.53 -7.49
C SER A 125 6.88 -23.16 -8.48
N ALA A 126 7.06 -22.55 -9.65
CA ALA A 126 7.98 -23.06 -10.69
C ALA A 126 9.43 -22.99 -10.22
N ALA A 127 9.84 -21.93 -9.53
CA ALA A 127 11.19 -21.74 -9.04
C ALA A 127 11.57 -22.74 -7.94
N ARG A 128 10.58 -23.28 -7.22
CA ARG A 128 10.79 -24.21 -6.10
C ARG A 128 10.61 -25.68 -6.48
N SER A 129 10.19 -25.96 -7.68
CA SER A 129 9.97 -27.35 -8.14
C SER A 129 11.21 -28.02 -8.71
#